data_ce6d65b62dc1e3953d8bdf5aa339c7f1
#
_entry.id   ce6d65b62dc1e3953d8bdf5aa339c7f1
#
_cell.length_a   1.000
_cell.length_b   1.000
_cell.length_c   1.000
_cell.angle_alpha   90.00
_cell.angle_beta   90.00
_cell.angle_gamma   90.00
#
_symmetry.space_group_name_H-M   'P 1'
#
loop_
_entity.id
_entity.type
_entity.pdbx_description
1 polymer ?
#
loop_
_entity_poly.entity_id
_entity_poly.type
_entity_poly.pdbx_seq_one_letter_code
_entity_poly.pdbx_strand_id
1 'polypeptide(L)'
;MLKISWDEVDGIKQRAVKRGLERKEEKVCPQIGIDEKSYGKGNKFVTIVASIQEEATIVEHVGDGKGKDGLKDYWSKFDKIELQAIETISMDMSAAYRQSVIDNVPDAPEKVVFDRFHIMQHVNESLNEVRREEQKELSSMGNTILAGTRIMWLYGEENVPERYNNILGELKGKKLKTARGWALKEAIRGLWKCSTEKEGQVFFEE
;
A
#
# COMPACT_ATOMS: atom_id res chain seq x y z
N MET A 1 11.69 -39.36 6.37
CA MET A 1 11.59 -37.99 6.84
C MET A 1 13.02 -37.48 7.12
N LEU A 2 13.50 -36.53 6.35
CA LEU A 2 14.85 -35.94 6.56
C LEU A 2 14.83 -35.15 7.88
N LYS A 3 15.70 -35.52 8.83
CA LYS A 3 15.91 -34.73 10.06
C LYS A 3 16.95 -33.67 9.75
N ILE A 4 16.49 -32.46 9.42
CA ILE A 4 17.35 -31.32 9.12
C ILE A 4 17.18 -30.30 10.25
N SER A 5 18.27 -29.80 10.82
CA SER A 5 18.26 -28.74 11.82
C SER A 5 17.95 -27.38 11.19
N TRP A 6 17.58 -26.40 12.01
CA TRP A 6 17.35 -25.01 11.55
C TRP A 6 18.60 -24.39 10.92
N ASP A 7 19.78 -24.66 11.48
CA ASP A 7 21.06 -24.13 10.97
C ASP A 7 21.38 -24.72 9.58
N GLU A 8 21.08 -26.01 9.36
CA GLU A 8 21.25 -26.64 8.04
C GLU A 8 20.29 -26.05 7.02
N VAL A 9 19.02 -25.81 7.39
CA VAL A 9 18.03 -25.15 6.51
C VAL A 9 18.48 -23.73 6.17
N ASP A 10 18.95 -22.97 7.14
CA ASP A 10 19.43 -21.61 6.92
C ASP A 10 20.66 -21.61 6.00
N GLY A 11 21.62 -22.47 6.24
CA GLY A 11 22.78 -22.65 5.37
C GLY A 11 22.42 -23.04 3.92
N ILE A 12 21.40 -23.87 3.73
CA ILE A 12 20.88 -24.19 2.39
C ILE A 12 20.27 -22.96 1.73
N LYS A 13 19.44 -22.20 2.46
CA LYS A 13 18.82 -20.96 1.96
C LYS A 13 19.90 -19.95 1.54
N GLN A 14 20.88 -19.67 2.39
CA GLN A 14 21.95 -18.72 2.09
C GLN A 14 22.70 -19.09 0.80
N ARG A 15 23.07 -20.38 0.64
CA ARG A 15 23.72 -20.86 -0.58
C ARG A 15 22.81 -20.76 -1.81
N ALA A 16 21.52 -21.02 -1.66
CA ALA A 16 20.56 -20.92 -2.75
C ALA A 16 20.39 -19.47 -3.20
N VAL A 17 20.23 -18.53 -2.25
CA VAL A 17 20.15 -17.09 -2.52
C VAL A 17 21.42 -16.60 -3.22
N LYS A 18 22.60 -16.94 -2.70
CA LYS A 18 23.87 -16.56 -3.31
C LYS A 18 23.97 -17.01 -4.76
N ARG A 19 23.70 -18.29 -5.04
CA ARG A 19 23.69 -18.81 -6.42
C ARG A 19 22.65 -18.16 -7.31
N GLY A 20 21.49 -17.78 -6.75
CA GLY A 20 20.45 -17.06 -7.47
C GLY A 20 20.91 -15.67 -7.87
N LEU A 21 21.54 -14.93 -6.94
CA LEU A 21 22.06 -13.59 -7.19
C LEU A 21 23.21 -13.60 -8.21
N GLU A 22 24.12 -14.59 -8.15
CA GLU A 22 25.22 -14.74 -9.11
C GLU A 22 24.74 -15.01 -10.56
N ARG A 23 23.53 -15.54 -10.73
CA ARG A 23 22.91 -15.84 -12.05
C ARG A 23 21.93 -14.79 -12.52
N LYS A 24 21.60 -13.84 -11.65
CA LYS A 24 20.61 -12.83 -11.92
C LYS A 24 21.21 -11.80 -12.91
N GLU A 25 20.55 -11.64 -14.02
CA GLU A 25 20.85 -10.56 -14.94
C GLU A 25 20.29 -9.24 -14.39
N GLU A 26 21.14 -8.24 -14.30
CA GLU A 26 20.72 -6.89 -13.96
C GLU A 26 20.05 -6.26 -15.19
N LYS A 27 18.77 -5.99 -15.10
CA LYS A 27 18.00 -5.32 -16.15
C LYS A 27 16.91 -4.46 -15.57
N VAL A 28 16.58 -3.39 -16.26
CA VAL A 28 15.43 -2.57 -15.93
C VAL A 28 14.15 -3.29 -16.35
N CYS A 29 13.19 -3.34 -15.43
CA CYS A 29 11.86 -3.89 -15.69
C CYS A 29 10.88 -2.76 -15.98
N PRO A 30 9.98 -2.89 -16.97
CA PRO A 30 9.01 -1.85 -17.33
C PRO A 30 8.05 -1.50 -16.18
N GLN A 31 7.69 -2.48 -15.38
CA GLN A 31 6.76 -2.28 -14.27
C GLN A 31 7.43 -2.70 -12.95
N ILE A 32 7.59 -1.75 -12.05
CA ILE A 32 8.21 -1.99 -10.75
C ILE A 32 7.30 -1.54 -9.61
N GLY A 33 7.40 -2.25 -8.49
CA GLY A 33 6.82 -1.86 -7.21
C GLY A 33 7.91 -1.49 -6.22
N ILE A 34 7.70 -0.44 -5.44
CA ILE A 34 8.58 0.01 -4.36
C ILE A 34 7.79 -0.02 -3.07
N ASP A 35 8.30 -0.76 -2.08
CA ASP A 35 7.66 -0.89 -0.76
C ASP A 35 8.72 -1.01 0.34
N GLU A 36 8.30 -0.81 1.60
CA GLU A 36 9.16 -1.00 2.75
C GLU A 36 8.71 -2.20 3.59
N LYS A 37 9.68 -2.88 4.17
CA LYS A 37 9.43 -3.99 5.09
C LYS A 37 10.20 -3.81 6.38
N SER A 38 9.48 -3.80 7.51
CA SER A 38 10.12 -3.92 8.82
C SER A 38 10.57 -5.36 9.07
N TYR A 39 11.82 -5.54 9.49
CA TYR A 39 12.38 -6.86 9.79
C TYR A 39 12.81 -7.02 11.27
N GLY A 40 12.52 -6.03 12.12
CA GLY A 40 12.87 -6.11 13.53
C GLY A 40 12.22 -5.02 14.37
N LYS A 41 12.44 -5.09 15.68
CA LYS A 41 11.99 -4.05 16.62
C LYS A 41 12.83 -2.77 16.42
N GLY A 42 12.19 -1.62 16.60
CA GLY A 42 12.80 -0.32 16.32
C GLY A 42 12.71 0.03 14.83
N ASN A 43 13.45 1.05 14.40
CA ASN A 43 13.40 1.54 13.01
C ASN A 43 14.27 0.68 12.05
N LYS A 44 14.07 -0.65 12.07
CA LYS A 44 14.76 -1.58 11.17
C LYS A 44 13.88 -1.89 9.97
N PHE A 45 14.17 -1.22 8.87
CA PHE A 45 13.45 -1.36 7.61
C PHE A 45 14.40 -1.72 6.48
N VAL A 46 13.87 -2.42 5.50
CA VAL A 46 14.46 -2.55 4.18
C VAL A 46 13.51 -1.98 3.16
N THR A 47 14.05 -1.37 2.12
CA THR A 47 13.32 -0.98 0.92
C THR A 47 13.41 -2.11 -0.09
N ILE A 48 12.30 -2.50 -0.64
CA ILE A 48 12.20 -3.58 -1.64
C ILE A 48 11.79 -2.96 -2.95
N VAL A 49 12.53 -3.26 -4.02
CA VAL A 49 12.11 -3.03 -5.39
C VAL A 49 11.78 -4.38 -6.02
N ALA A 50 10.61 -4.51 -6.58
CA ALA A 50 10.16 -5.73 -7.21
C ALA A 50 9.65 -5.46 -8.63
N SER A 51 9.96 -6.32 -9.59
CA SER A 51 9.32 -6.31 -10.90
C SER A 51 7.94 -6.95 -10.81
N ILE A 52 6.97 -6.31 -11.45
CA ILE A 52 5.59 -6.80 -11.53
C ILE A 52 5.41 -7.39 -12.93
N GLN A 53 5.21 -8.70 -12.99
CA GLN A 53 5.01 -9.46 -14.23
C GLN A 53 3.67 -10.16 -14.17
N GLU A 54 3.12 -10.57 -15.31
CA GLU A 54 1.80 -11.22 -15.39
C GLU A 54 1.68 -12.46 -14.49
N GLU A 55 2.73 -13.28 -14.40
CA GLU A 55 2.69 -14.55 -13.67
C GLU A 55 3.45 -14.51 -12.32
N ALA A 56 4.27 -13.49 -12.07
CA ALA A 56 5.12 -13.43 -10.89
C ALA A 56 5.53 -12.02 -10.50
N THR A 57 5.75 -11.81 -9.22
CA THR A 57 6.45 -10.65 -8.67
C THR A 57 7.84 -11.09 -8.22
N ILE A 58 8.89 -10.49 -8.79
CA ILE A 58 10.28 -10.86 -8.52
C ILE A 58 10.98 -9.73 -7.79
N VAL A 59 11.63 -10.04 -6.67
CA VAL A 59 12.44 -9.07 -5.95
C VAL A 59 13.70 -8.75 -6.74
N GLU A 60 13.83 -7.49 -7.16
CA GLU A 60 14.94 -6.99 -7.93
C GLU A 60 16.05 -6.42 -7.05
N HIS A 61 15.66 -5.75 -5.97
CA HIS A 61 16.59 -5.12 -5.03
C HIS A 61 16.02 -5.11 -3.62
N VAL A 62 16.94 -5.22 -2.65
CA VAL A 62 16.65 -5.01 -1.23
C VAL A 62 17.72 -4.06 -0.70
N GLY A 63 17.33 -2.84 -0.38
CA GLY A 63 18.21 -1.82 0.19
C GLY A 63 17.98 -1.62 1.68
N ASP A 64 19.01 -1.27 2.41
CA ASP A 64 18.90 -0.97 3.83
C ASP A 64 18.20 0.38 4.08
N GLY A 65 17.38 0.40 5.12
CA GLY A 65 16.66 1.60 5.51
C GLY A 65 15.38 1.81 4.71
N LYS A 66 14.81 3.01 4.85
CA LYS A 66 13.63 3.47 4.13
C LYS A 66 13.86 4.80 3.44
N GLY A 67 13.11 5.04 2.39
CA GLY A 67 13.19 6.29 1.63
C GLY A 67 14.31 6.29 0.61
N LYS A 68 14.96 7.45 0.43
CA LYS A 68 15.96 7.67 -0.63
C LYS A 68 17.17 6.74 -0.52
N ASP A 69 17.65 6.49 0.68
CA ASP A 69 18.86 5.71 0.92
C ASP A 69 18.68 4.25 0.51
N GLY A 70 17.51 3.67 0.78
CA GLY A 70 17.18 2.29 0.39
C GLY A 70 17.08 2.08 -1.14
N LEU A 71 16.92 3.14 -1.93
CA LEU A 71 16.82 3.08 -3.39
C LEU A 71 18.12 3.47 -4.11
N LYS A 72 19.06 4.12 -3.42
CA LYS A 72 20.26 4.68 -4.05
C LYS A 72 21.06 3.65 -4.84
N ASP A 73 21.29 2.48 -4.23
CA ASP A 73 22.09 1.42 -4.85
C ASP A 73 21.33 0.74 -6.01
N TYR A 74 19.99 0.78 -6.00
CA TYR A 74 19.20 0.30 -7.14
C TYR A 74 19.37 1.20 -8.35
N TRP A 75 19.15 2.52 -8.17
CA TRP A 75 19.29 3.46 -9.27
C TRP A 75 20.70 3.53 -9.85
N SER A 76 21.73 3.37 -9.01
CA SER A 76 23.13 3.43 -9.45
C SER A 76 23.57 2.28 -10.38
N LYS A 77 22.76 1.23 -10.51
CA LYS A 77 23.03 0.10 -11.41
C LYS A 77 22.75 0.42 -12.87
N PHE A 78 21.94 1.44 -13.13
CA PHE A 78 21.38 1.73 -14.46
C PHE A 78 21.68 3.16 -14.88
N ASP A 79 21.87 3.34 -16.18
CA ASP A 79 21.96 4.68 -16.73
C ASP A 79 20.55 5.27 -17.00
N LYS A 80 20.50 6.56 -17.38
CA LYS A 80 19.23 7.25 -17.63
C LYS A 80 18.46 6.70 -18.85
N ILE A 81 19.19 6.13 -19.82
CA ILE A 81 18.58 5.54 -21.02
C ILE A 81 17.89 4.24 -20.63
N GLU A 82 18.54 3.43 -19.81
CA GLU A 82 17.96 2.20 -19.27
C GLU A 82 16.74 2.50 -18.39
N LEU A 83 16.83 3.50 -17.48
CA LEU A 83 15.73 3.90 -16.61
C LEU A 83 14.54 4.51 -17.38
N GLN A 84 14.74 4.99 -18.60
CA GLN A 84 13.66 5.43 -19.49
C GLN A 84 12.68 4.28 -19.82
N ALA A 85 13.17 3.03 -19.84
CA ALA A 85 12.36 1.85 -20.12
C ALA A 85 11.35 1.51 -19.02
N ILE A 86 11.42 2.16 -17.86
CA ILE A 86 10.39 2.05 -16.82
C ILE A 86 9.12 2.75 -17.33
N GLU A 87 8.02 2.02 -17.36
CA GLU A 87 6.70 2.51 -17.77
C GLU A 87 5.81 2.85 -16.56
N THR A 88 5.91 2.05 -15.49
CA THR A 88 5.06 2.21 -14.31
C THR A 88 5.84 1.92 -13.03
N ILE A 89 5.66 2.79 -12.03
CA ILE A 89 6.23 2.64 -10.68
C ILE A 89 5.09 2.69 -9.68
N SER A 90 4.74 1.53 -9.13
CA SER A 90 3.78 1.43 -8.03
C SER A 90 4.48 1.65 -6.69
N MET A 91 3.98 2.54 -5.86
CA MET A 91 4.54 2.79 -4.52
C MET A 91 3.50 3.36 -3.56
N ASP A 92 3.86 3.44 -2.28
CA ASP A 92 3.10 4.20 -1.30
C ASP A 92 3.21 5.73 -1.56
N MET A 93 2.45 6.52 -0.81
CA MET A 93 2.47 7.99 -0.92
C MET A 93 3.65 8.63 -0.19
N SER A 94 4.74 7.90 0.08
CA SER A 94 5.94 8.42 0.74
C SER A 94 6.59 9.52 -0.08
N ALA A 95 6.71 10.71 0.51
CA ALA A 95 7.39 11.84 -0.13
C ALA A 95 8.87 11.52 -0.43
N ALA A 96 9.52 10.69 0.40
CA ALA A 96 10.90 10.29 0.21
C ALA A 96 11.09 9.38 -1.01
N TYR A 97 10.22 8.39 -1.20
CA TYR A 97 10.23 7.53 -2.39
C TYR A 97 9.90 8.32 -3.64
N ARG A 98 8.82 9.12 -3.58
CA ARG A 98 8.42 9.96 -4.71
C ARG A 98 9.56 10.87 -5.17
N GLN A 99 10.26 11.52 -4.24
CA GLN A 99 11.39 12.39 -4.58
C GLN A 99 12.56 11.58 -5.16
N SER A 100 12.85 10.39 -4.61
CA SER A 100 13.90 9.51 -5.15
C SER A 100 13.61 9.08 -6.58
N VAL A 101 12.37 8.75 -6.90
CA VAL A 101 11.92 8.39 -8.26
C VAL A 101 12.07 9.59 -9.20
N ILE A 102 11.59 10.78 -8.79
CA ILE A 102 11.70 12.00 -9.60
C ILE A 102 13.16 12.37 -9.90
N ASP A 103 14.05 12.20 -8.93
CA ASP A 103 15.47 12.54 -9.09
C ASP A 103 16.22 11.60 -10.08
N ASN A 104 15.73 10.36 -10.27
CA ASN A 104 16.46 9.31 -10.99
C ASN A 104 15.77 8.86 -12.28
N VAL A 105 14.44 8.81 -12.33
CA VAL A 105 13.70 8.24 -13.47
C VAL A 105 13.19 9.35 -14.39
N PRO A 106 13.49 9.31 -15.70
CA PRO A 106 12.95 10.25 -16.66
C PRO A 106 11.41 10.15 -16.72
N ASP A 107 10.74 11.31 -16.86
CA ASP A 107 9.27 11.42 -16.94
C ASP A 107 8.53 10.79 -15.75
N ALA A 108 9.18 10.75 -14.59
CA ALA A 108 8.68 10.10 -13.36
C ALA A 108 7.24 10.50 -12.97
N PRO A 109 6.81 11.78 -13.06
CA PRO A 109 5.44 12.15 -12.66
C PRO A 109 4.34 11.41 -13.44
N GLU A 110 4.60 11.03 -14.69
CA GLU A 110 3.65 10.32 -15.56
C GLU A 110 3.66 8.80 -15.33
N LYS A 111 4.71 8.29 -14.67
CA LYS A 111 4.95 6.86 -14.43
C LYS A 111 4.56 6.39 -13.03
N VAL A 112 4.40 7.31 -12.08
CA VAL A 112 4.11 6.97 -10.69
C VAL A 112 2.63 6.66 -10.49
N VAL A 113 2.37 5.50 -9.89
CA VAL A 113 1.03 5.06 -9.48
C VAL A 113 1.06 4.76 -7.99
N PHE A 114 0.10 5.31 -7.25
CA PHE A 114 -0.01 5.03 -5.82
C PHE A 114 -0.78 3.74 -5.55
N ASP A 115 -0.26 2.95 -4.62
CA ASP A 115 -0.89 1.71 -4.22
C ASP A 115 -2.27 1.97 -3.58
N ARG A 116 -3.28 1.32 -4.16
CA ARG A 116 -4.66 1.35 -3.67
C ARG A 116 -4.78 0.99 -2.19
N PHE A 117 -4.00 0.02 -1.70
CA PHE A 117 -4.03 -0.38 -0.30
C PHE A 117 -3.67 0.79 0.62
N HIS A 118 -2.61 1.51 0.32
CA HIS A 118 -2.17 2.66 1.11
C HIS A 118 -3.16 3.83 1.03
N ILE A 119 -3.75 4.08 -0.14
CA ILE A 119 -4.83 5.08 -0.26
C ILE A 119 -6.00 4.72 0.66
N MET A 120 -6.47 3.46 0.59
CA MET A 120 -7.59 3.02 1.43
C MET A 120 -7.24 2.96 2.92
N GLN A 121 -5.98 2.74 3.28
CA GLN A 121 -5.51 2.84 4.65
C GLN A 121 -5.71 4.27 5.18
N HIS A 122 -5.27 5.29 4.46
CA HIS A 122 -5.46 6.69 4.85
C HIS A 122 -6.94 7.07 4.94
N VAL A 123 -7.76 6.62 3.99
CA VAL A 123 -9.22 6.83 4.04
C VAL A 123 -9.82 6.20 5.30
N ASN A 124 -9.43 5.00 5.67
CA ASN A 124 -9.87 4.32 6.89
C ASN A 124 -9.39 5.02 8.16
N GLU A 125 -8.16 5.54 8.17
CA GLU A 125 -7.62 6.32 9.29
C GLU A 125 -8.42 7.61 9.49
N SER A 126 -8.65 8.38 8.43
CA SER A 126 -9.46 9.61 8.47
C SER A 126 -10.90 9.33 8.92
N LEU A 127 -11.51 8.26 8.42
CA LEU A 127 -12.84 7.84 8.87
C LEU A 127 -12.86 7.51 10.38
N ASN A 128 -11.82 6.83 10.87
CA ASN A 128 -11.72 6.52 12.29
C ASN A 128 -11.48 7.75 13.16
N GLU A 129 -10.80 8.78 12.66
CA GLU A 129 -10.66 10.07 13.34
C GLU A 129 -12.02 10.75 13.47
N VAL A 130 -12.78 10.89 12.37
CA VAL A 130 -14.14 11.42 12.38
C VAL A 130 -15.03 10.66 13.39
N ARG A 131 -14.95 9.32 13.39
CA ARG A 131 -15.71 8.50 14.34
C ARG A 131 -15.32 8.78 15.80
N ARG A 132 -14.02 8.93 16.09
CA ARG A 132 -13.52 9.20 17.46
C ARG A 132 -13.99 10.56 17.96
N GLU A 133 -13.93 11.58 17.13
CA GLU A 133 -14.40 12.92 17.45
C GLU A 133 -15.90 12.92 17.71
N GLU A 134 -16.69 12.35 16.80
CA GLU A 134 -18.15 12.25 16.95
C GLU A 134 -18.54 11.41 18.18
N GLN A 135 -17.84 10.32 18.44
CA GLN A 135 -18.07 9.53 19.66
C GLN A 135 -17.81 10.35 20.92
N LYS A 136 -16.77 11.18 20.95
CA LYS A 136 -16.47 12.07 22.08
C LYS A 136 -17.58 13.11 22.26
N GLU A 137 -18.06 13.75 21.20
CA GLU A 137 -19.17 14.69 21.20
C GLU A 137 -20.45 14.03 21.77
N LEU A 138 -20.82 12.87 21.22
CA LEU A 138 -22.02 12.13 21.61
C LEU A 138 -21.94 11.65 23.08
N SER A 139 -20.79 11.16 23.51
CA SER A 139 -20.59 10.69 24.88
C SER A 139 -20.73 11.80 25.91
N SER A 140 -20.33 13.03 25.59
CA SER A 140 -20.55 14.20 26.46
C SER A 140 -22.03 14.52 26.66
N MET A 141 -22.89 14.07 25.75
CA MET A 141 -24.35 14.19 25.80
C MET A 141 -25.05 12.92 26.35
N GLY A 142 -24.25 11.96 26.90
CA GLY A 142 -24.77 10.68 27.41
C GLY A 142 -25.11 9.65 26.32
N ASN A 143 -24.74 9.89 25.07
CA ASN A 143 -25.01 8.97 23.94
C ASN A 143 -23.73 8.18 23.58
N THR A 144 -23.81 6.86 23.68
CA THR A 144 -22.68 5.94 23.44
C THR A 144 -22.83 5.10 22.17
N ILE A 145 -23.66 5.53 21.22
CA ILE A 145 -24.06 4.74 20.04
C ILE A 145 -22.88 4.31 19.16
N LEU A 146 -21.77 5.05 19.14
CA LEU A 146 -20.55 4.72 18.41
C LEU A 146 -19.53 3.92 19.21
N ALA A 147 -19.79 3.64 20.51
CA ALA A 147 -18.88 2.86 21.33
C ALA A 147 -18.74 1.42 20.79
N GLY A 148 -17.49 0.95 20.67
CA GLY A 148 -17.20 -0.40 20.16
C GLY A 148 -17.41 -0.62 18.65
N THR A 149 -17.81 0.41 17.89
CA THR A 149 -18.19 0.26 16.47
C THR A 149 -17.01 0.38 15.49
N ARG A 150 -15.77 0.64 15.95
CA ARG A 150 -14.61 0.93 15.10
C ARG A 150 -14.46 -0.05 13.92
N ILE A 151 -14.47 -1.34 14.22
CA ILE A 151 -14.15 -2.38 13.22
C ILE A 151 -15.22 -2.45 12.13
N MET A 152 -16.48 -2.21 12.44
CA MET A 152 -17.58 -2.25 11.46
C MET A 152 -17.38 -1.26 10.31
N TRP A 153 -16.90 -0.07 10.61
CA TRP A 153 -16.69 1.01 9.65
C TRP A 153 -15.47 0.79 8.72
N LEU A 154 -14.57 -0.14 9.09
CA LEU A 154 -13.39 -0.47 8.26
C LEU A 154 -13.72 -1.42 7.11
N TYR A 155 -14.79 -2.23 7.24
CA TYR A 155 -15.20 -3.12 6.16
C TYR A 155 -15.74 -2.34 4.96
N GLY A 156 -15.50 -2.89 3.75
CA GLY A 156 -16.29 -2.53 2.56
C GLY A 156 -17.68 -3.12 2.66
N GLU A 157 -18.66 -2.51 2.00
CA GLU A 157 -20.07 -2.92 2.11
C GLU A 157 -20.27 -4.40 1.82
N GLU A 158 -19.62 -4.92 0.79
CA GLU A 158 -19.71 -6.32 0.36
C GLU A 158 -19.02 -7.32 1.31
N ASN A 159 -18.14 -6.84 2.19
CA ASN A 159 -17.35 -7.67 3.09
C ASN A 159 -17.76 -7.54 4.57
N VAL A 160 -18.86 -6.86 4.84
CA VAL A 160 -19.37 -6.70 6.23
C VAL A 160 -19.78 -8.06 6.77
N PRO A 161 -19.18 -8.55 7.88
CA PRO A 161 -19.62 -9.79 8.50
C PRO A 161 -21.08 -9.72 8.93
N GLU A 162 -21.82 -10.83 8.76
CA GLU A 162 -23.26 -10.92 9.04
C GLU A 162 -23.63 -10.40 10.44
N ARG A 163 -22.80 -10.68 11.44
CA ARG A 163 -22.97 -10.19 12.83
C ARG A 163 -23.06 -8.67 12.97
N TYR A 164 -22.57 -7.91 11.98
CA TYR A 164 -22.57 -6.44 12.00
C TYR A 164 -23.63 -5.82 11.10
N ASN A 165 -24.27 -6.59 10.23
CA ASN A 165 -25.20 -6.06 9.22
C ASN A 165 -26.33 -5.25 9.84
N ASN A 166 -27.00 -5.77 10.85
CA ASN A 166 -28.12 -5.08 11.50
C ASN A 166 -27.67 -3.78 12.17
N ILE A 167 -26.61 -3.84 12.98
CA ILE A 167 -26.10 -2.67 13.71
C ILE A 167 -25.60 -1.60 12.72
N LEU A 168 -24.82 -2.00 11.73
CA LEU A 168 -24.31 -1.07 10.72
C LEU A 168 -25.45 -0.45 9.90
N GLY A 169 -26.47 -1.25 9.54
CA GLY A 169 -27.66 -0.77 8.84
C GLY A 169 -28.41 0.30 9.64
N GLU A 170 -28.63 0.08 10.92
CA GLU A 170 -29.23 1.08 11.82
C GLU A 170 -28.39 2.37 11.92
N LEU A 171 -27.07 2.22 12.09
CA LEU A 171 -26.16 3.35 12.21
C LEU A 171 -26.07 4.17 10.92
N LYS A 172 -26.08 3.53 9.75
CA LYS A 172 -26.10 4.18 8.43
C LYS A 172 -27.35 5.05 8.24
N GLY A 173 -28.48 4.64 8.79
CA GLY A 173 -29.74 5.40 8.74
C GLY A 173 -29.78 6.63 9.65
N LYS A 174 -28.80 6.79 10.55
CA LYS A 174 -28.74 7.94 11.46
C LYS A 174 -27.95 9.10 10.87
N LYS A 175 -28.25 10.32 11.34
CA LYS A 175 -27.51 11.55 10.94
C LYS A 175 -26.15 11.64 11.65
N LEU A 176 -25.27 10.66 11.38
CA LEU A 176 -23.93 10.58 11.94
C LEU A 176 -22.89 11.07 10.92
N LYS A 177 -21.90 11.86 11.37
CA LYS A 177 -20.72 12.23 10.56
C LYS A 177 -19.96 10.97 10.13
N THR A 178 -19.85 9.98 11.01
CA THR A 178 -19.23 8.68 10.75
C THR A 178 -19.94 7.91 9.61
N ALA A 179 -21.27 7.87 9.63
CA ALA A 179 -22.04 7.20 8.56
C ALA A 179 -21.85 7.89 7.21
N ARG A 180 -21.81 9.22 7.19
CA ARG A 180 -21.51 10.00 5.99
C ARG A 180 -20.07 9.75 5.50
N GLY A 181 -19.09 9.75 6.41
CA GLY A 181 -17.71 9.44 6.07
C GLY A 181 -17.56 8.02 5.50
N TRP A 182 -18.30 7.04 6.04
CA TRP A 182 -18.31 5.68 5.50
C TRP A 182 -18.89 5.63 4.08
N ALA A 183 -19.98 6.37 3.82
CA ALA A 183 -20.56 6.46 2.48
C ALA A 183 -19.55 7.06 1.47
N LEU A 184 -18.82 8.11 1.86
CA LEU A 184 -17.75 8.67 1.03
C LEU A 184 -16.62 7.67 0.80
N LYS A 185 -16.23 6.88 1.81
CA LYS A 185 -15.25 5.79 1.65
C LYS A 185 -15.73 4.75 0.63
N GLU A 186 -16.99 4.36 0.66
CA GLU A 186 -17.54 3.42 -0.32
C GLU A 186 -17.65 4.06 -1.72
N ALA A 187 -18.01 5.34 -1.81
CA ALA A 187 -18.03 6.06 -3.08
C ALA A 187 -16.65 6.08 -3.73
N ILE A 188 -15.59 6.46 -2.99
CA ILE A 188 -14.21 6.55 -3.54
C ILE A 188 -13.69 5.21 -4.08
N ARG A 189 -14.21 4.08 -3.58
CA ARG A 189 -13.89 2.75 -4.12
C ARG A 189 -14.40 2.55 -5.56
N GLY A 190 -15.34 3.37 -6.00
CA GLY A 190 -15.79 3.41 -7.38
C GLY A 190 -14.72 3.80 -8.39
N LEU A 191 -13.72 4.60 -7.94
CA LEU A 191 -12.60 5.02 -8.78
C LEU A 191 -11.88 3.83 -9.45
N TRP A 192 -11.67 2.76 -8.69
CA TRP A 192 -10.98 1.56 -9.22
C TRP A 192 -11.86 0.67 -10.12
N LYS A 193 -13.10 1.07 -10.41
CA LYS A 193 -13.96 0.45 -11.42
C LYS A 193 -13.92 1.20 -12.76
N CYS A 194 -13.33 2.41 -12.75
CA CYS A 194 -13.11 3.17 -13.97
C CYS A 194 -12.05 2.47 -14.83
N SER A 195 -12.34 2.34 -16.12
CA SER A 195 -11.48 1.65 -17.08
C SER A 195 -10.55 2.61 -17.83
N THR A 196 -10.83 3.91 -17.76
CA THR A 196 -10.08 4.96 -18.46
C THR A 196 -9.81 6.15 -17.54
N GLU A 197 -8.75 6.90 -17.83
CA GLU A 197 -8.41 8.13 -17.14
C GLU A 197 -9.58 9.13 -17.17
N LYS A 198 -10.24 9.24 -18.34
CA LYS A 198 -11.39 10.14 -18.52
C LYS A 198 -12.56 9.79 -17.60
N GLU A 199 -12.87 8.49 -17.45
CA GLU A 199 -13.88 8.03 -16.49
C GLU A 199 -13.47 8.38 -15.05
N GLY A 200 -12.19 8.22 -14.71
CA GLY A 200 -11.68 8.61 -13.40
C GLY A 200 -11.79 10.11 -13.13
N GLN A 201 -11.50 10.96 -14.12
CA GLN A 201 -11.67 12.42 -14.01
C GLN A 201 -13.14 12.80 -13.76
N VAL A 202 -14.06 12.26 -14.58
CA VAL A 202 -15.51 12.49 -14.39
C VAL A 202 -15.97 12.04 -13.00
N PHE A 203 -15.46 10.89 -12.53
CA PHE A 203 -15.77 10.37 -11.20
C PHE A 203 -15.40 11.33 -10.05
N PHE A 204 -14.34 12.13 -10.21
CA PHE A 204 -13.94 13.11 -9.20
C PHE A 204 -14.71 14.45 -9.31
N GLU A 205 -15.34 14.74 -10.44
CA GLU A 205 -16.11 15.96 -10.65
C GLU A 205 -17.56 15.84 -10.15
N GLU A 206 -18.08 14.61 -9.98
CA GLU A 206 -19.39 14.29 -9.44
C GLU A 206 -19.41 14.22 -7.89
#